data_6b11f5741ff4a91bafc57db3e9a1b272
#
_entry.id   6b11f5741ff4a91bafc57db3e9a1b272
#
_cell.length_a   1.000
_cell.length_b   1.000
_cell.length_c   1.000
_cell.angle_alpha   90.00
_cell.angle_beta   90.00
_cell.angle_gamma   90.00
#
_symmetry.space_group_name_H-M   'P 1'
#
loop_
_entity.id
_entity.type
_entity.pdbx_description
1 polymer ?
#
loop_
_entity_poly.entity_id
_entity_poly.type
_entity_poly.pdbx_seq_one_letter_code
_entity_poly.pdbx_strand_id
1 'polypeptide(L)'
;MSTDTKAAQLANEYFQVKRHGDMAVLVPSPEVEHLPDTTINTAAQMVLAPLKEDPPTNLIVDLTGVRYFGSAFIAFLLRCHLPVKQQGGELVLAGVNDRVRELLKTTALDTLWALYTTRQEAMDALGGSD
;
A
#
# COMPACT_ATOMS: atom_id res chain seq x y z
N MET A 1 21.60 -3.86 -19.26
CA MET A 1 20.94 -3.65 -17.98
C MET A 1 19.75 -4.56 -17.85
N SER A 2 19.55 -5.03 -16.71
CA SER A 2 18.49 -6.00 -16.47
C SER A 2 17.13 -5.33 -16.29
N THR A 3 16.10 -6.13 -16.45
CA THR A 3 14.73 -5.73 -16.14
C THR A 3 14.62 -5.27 -14.69
N ASP A 4 15.43 -5.87 -13.81
CA ASP A 4 15.39 -5.55 -12.38
C ASP A 4 15.77 -4.09 -12.10
N THR A 5 16.73 -3.55 -12.84
CA THR A 5 17.12 -2.15 -12.66
C THR A 5 15.98 -1.22 -13.02
N LYS A 6 15.28 -1.50 -14.13
CA LYS A 6 14.16 -0.69 -14.54
C LYS A 6 13.00 -0.82 -13.55
N ALA A 7 12.73 -2.03 -13.07
CA ALA A 7 11.68 -2.27 -12.10
C ALA A 7 11.96 -1.52 -10.80
N ALA A 8 13.22 -1.52 -10.33
CA ALA A 8 13.61 -0.81 -9.12
C ALA A 8 13.43 0.70 -9.29
N GLN A 9 13.78 1.24 -10.45
CA GLN A 9 13.58 2.65 -10.74
C GLN A 9 12.10 3.03 -10.70
N LEU A 10 11.25 2.21 -11.31
CA LEU A 10 9.81 2.44 -11.30
C LEU A 10 9.25 2.36 -9.90
N ALA A 11 9.70 1.39 -9.11
CA ALA A 11 9.24 1.26 -7.74
C ALA A 11 9.62 2.48 -6.91
N ASN A 12 10.85 2.96 -7.03
CA ASN A 12 11.32 4.12 -6.29
C ASN A 12 10.62 5.41 -6.73
N GLU A 13 10.24 5.49 -8.00
CA GLU A 13 9.57 6.68 -8.53
C GLU A 13 8.11 6.77 -8.04
N TYR A 14 7.41 5.64 -7.96
CA TYR A 14 5.98 5.65 -7.70
C TYR A 14 5.57 5.12 -6.33
N PHE A 15 6.49 4.52 -5.59
CA PHE A 15 6.18 3.97 -4.27
C PHE A 15 7.29 4.29 -3.28
N GLN A 16 6.92 4.78 -2.11
CA GLN A 16 7.85 4.95 -1.00
C GLN A 16 7.45 4.01 0.11
N VAL A 17 8.41 3.30 0.68
CA VAL A 17 8.18 2.45 1.84
C VAL A 17 9.09 2.92 2.95
N LYS A 18 8.50 3.25 4.09
CA LYS A 18 9.24 3.70 5.26
C LYS A 18 8.99 2.74 6.40
N ARG A 19 10.06 2.23 6.99
CA ARG A 19 9.95 1.37 8.17
C ARG A 19 10.04 2.20 9.44
N HIS A 20 9.14 1.91 10.37
CA HIS A 20 9.12 2.52 11.71
C HIS A 20 9.08 1.39 12.72
N GLY A 21 10.26 0.93 13.17
CA GLY A 21 10.33 -0.27 13.98
C GLY A 21 9.86 -1.46 13.15
N ASP A 22 8.91 -2.20 13.67
CA ASP A 22 8.33 -3.34 12.97
C ASP A 22 7.08 -2.99 12.15
N MET A 23 6.71 -1.72 12.10
CA MET A 23 5.63 -1.20 11.26
C MET A 23 6.21 -0.63 9.97
N ALA A 24 5.45 -0.66 8.88
CA ALA A 24 5.84 -0.01 7.64
C ALA A 24 4.72 0.88 7.12
N VAL A 25 5.11 1.95 6.44
CA VAL A 25 4.18 2.86 5.76
C VAL A 25 4.52 2.87 4.28
N LEU A 26 3.55 2.52 3.45
CA LEU A 26 3.66 2.57 1.99
C LEU A 26 2.94 3.82 1.50
N VAL A 27 3.67 4.66 0.75
CA VAL A 27 3.11 5.90 0.22
C VAL A 27 3.19 5.84 -1.30
N PRO A 28 2.08 5.51 -1.98
CA PRO A 28 2.04 5.56 -3.44
C PRO A 28 2.03 7.00 -3.94
N SER A 29 2.64 7.22 -5.10
CA SER A 29 2.58 8.52 -5.78
C SER A 29 1.15 8.81 -6.24
N PRO A 30 0.73 10.08 -6.29
CA PRO A 30 -0.53 10.45 -6.93
C PRO A 30 -0.63 9.98 -8.38
N GLU A 31 0.50 9.78 -9.03
CA GLU A 31 0.56 9.34 -10.43
C GLU A 31 -0.03 7.94 -10.65
N VAL A 32 -0.21 7.14 -9.60
CA VAL A 32 -0.70 5.76 -9.77
C VAL A 32 -2.08 5.72 -10.44
N GLU A 33 -2.84 6.78 -10.35
CA GLU A 33 -4.14 6.87 -11.02
C GLU A 33 -4.00 6.72 -12.54
N HIS A 34 -2.90 7.21 -13.09
CA HIS A 34 -2.71 7.30 -14.53
C HIS A 34 -1.70 6.30 -15.10
N LEU A 35 -1.12 5.48 -14.24
CA LEU A 35 -0.13 4.51 -14.72
C LEU A 35 -0.80 3.34 -15.43
N PRO A 36 -0.21 2.87 -16.54
CA PRO A 36 -0.66 1.62 -17.15
C PRO A 36 -0.54 0.46 -16.17
N ASP A 37 -1.43 -0.51 -16.30
CA ASP A 37 -1.43 -1.69 -15.43
C ASP A 37 -0.09 -2.41 -15.46
N THR A 38 0.55 -2.48 -16.63
CA THR A 38 1.86 -3.12 -16.75
C THR A 38 2.92 -2.41 -15.92
N THR A 39 2.88 -1.09 -15.87
CA THR A 39 3.82 -0.31 -15.05
C THR A 39 3.58 -0.56 -13.57
N ILE A 40 2.33 -0.57 -13.15
CA ILE A 40 1.98 -0.85 -11.74
C ILE A 40 2.49 -2.25 -11.37
N ASN A 41 2.22 -3.25 -12.22
CA ASN A 41 2.62 -4.63 -11.94
C ASN A 41 4.14 -4.78 -11.86
N THR A 42 4.88 -4.12 -12.74
CA THR A 42 6.35 -4.18 -12.74
C THR A 42 6.91 -3.57 -11.46
N ALA A 43 6.44 -2.39 -11.10
CA ALA A 43 6.90 -1.72 -9.88
C ALA A 43 6.49 -2.48 -8.62
N ALA A 44 5.29 -3.06 -8.64
CA ALA A 44 4.75 -3.81 -7.51
C ALA A 44 5.64 -4.97 -7.11
N GLN A 45 6.23 -5.67 -8.07
CA GLN A 45 7.09 -6.82 -7.77
C GLN A 45 8.27 -6.41 -6.89
N MET A 46 8.85 -5.24 -7.15
CA MET A 46 10.00 -4.76 -6.37
C MET A 46 9.60 -4.27 -4.98
N VAL A 47 8.39 -3.76 -4.85
CA VAL A 47 7.87 -3.36 -3.54
C VAL A 47 7.52 -4.59 -2.70
N LEU A 48 6.94 -5.61 -3.35
CA LEU A 48 6.48 -6.81 -2.65
C LEU A 48 7.62 -7.69 -2.15
N ALA A 49 8.76 -7.74 -2.86
CA ALA A 49 9.86 -8.62 -2.48
C ALA A 49 10.33 -8.40 -1.05
N PRO A 50 10.71 -7.20 -0.62
CA PRO A 50 11.13 -6.99 0.77
C PRO A 50 9.99 -7.18 1.78
N LEU A 51 8.75 -6.93 1.38
CA LEU A 51 7.62 -7.16 2.28
C LEU A 51 7.39 -8.65 2.52
N LYS A 52 7.71 -9.50 1.56
CA LYS A 52 7.60 -10.95 1.71
C LYS A 52 8.77 -11.52 2.50
N GLU A 53 9.98 -11.00 2.28
CA GLU A 53 11.19 -11.49 2.95
C GLU A 53 11.19 -11.13 4.43
N ASP A 54 10.77 -9.93 4.76
CA ASP A 54 10.75 -9.42 6.13
C ASP A 54 9.46 -8.64 6.32
N PRO A 55 8.32 -9.33 6.49
CA PRO A 55 7.04 -8.67 6.59
C PRO A 55 6.97 -7.79 7.85
N PRO A 56 6.46 -6.57 7.71
CA PRO A 56 6.21 -5.75 8.90
C PRO A 56 5.07 -6.34 9.71
N THR A 57 5.04 -6.02 11.00
CA THR A 57 3.93 -6.44 11.86
C THR A 57 2.62 -5.85 11.35
N ASN A 58 2.64 -4.56 11.02
CA ASN A 58 1.49 -3.87 10.44
C ASN A 58 1.95 -3.02 9.27
N LEU A 59 1.06 -2.86 8.29
CA LEU A 59 1.35 -2.04 7.11
C LEU A 59 0.27 -1.00 6.94
N ILE A 60 0.68 0.27 6.92
CA ILE A 60 -0.21 1.38 6.63
C ILE A 60 0.01 1.80 5.18
N VAL A 61 -1.05 1.85 4.38
CA VAL A 61 -0.97 2.40 3.03
C VAL A 61 -1.57 3.81 3.08
N ASP A 62 -0.72 4.80 2.90
CA ASP A 62 -1.15 6.21 2.98
C ASP A 62 -1.56 6.68 1.58
N LEU A 63 -2.85 6.81 1.39
CA LEU A 63 -3.45 7.18 0.10
C LEU A 63 -3.84 8.66 0.03
N THR A 64 -3.29 9.49 0.92
CA THR A 64 -3.66 10.91 1.00
C THR A 64 -3.56 11.63 -0.34
N GLY A 65 -2.51 11.35 -1.11
CA GLY A 65 -2.31 12.01 -2.40
C GLY A 65 -2.97 11.28 -3.56
N VAL A 66 -3.57 10.13 -3.33
CA VAL A 66 -4.11 9.27 -4.40
C VAL A 66 -5.59 9.58 -4.58
N ARG A 67 -5.94 10.09 -5.76
CA ARG A 67 -7.32 10.51 -6.06
C ARG A 67 -8.21 9.34 -6.44
N TYR A 68 -7.65 8.36 -7.13
CA TYR A 68 -8.37 7.17 -7.55
C TYR A 68 -7.38 6.10 -8.01
N PHE A 69 -7.85 4.86 -8.11
CA PHE A 69 -7.04 3.77 -8.66
C PHE A 69 -7.93 2.66 -9.20
N GLY A 70 -7.36 1.83 -10.05
CA GLY A 70 -8.08 0.74 -10.70
C GLY A 70 -7.70 -0.63 -10.17
N SER A 71 -8.06 -1.65 -10.94
CA SER A 71 -7.95 -3.04 -10.53
C SER A 71 -6.51 -3.51 -10.32
N ALA A 72 -5.56 -3.01 -11.11
CA ALA A 72 -4.16 -3.41 -10.94
C ALA A 72 -3.62 -2.96 -9.58
N PHE A 73 -3.98 -1.77 -9.14
CA PHE A 73 -3.57 -1.27 -7.84
C PHE A 73 -4.27 -2.03 -6.71
N ILE A 74 -5.54 -2.35 -6.88
CA ILE A 74 -6.28 -3.17 -5.90
C ILE A 74 -5.59 -4.53 -5.76
N ALA A 75 -5.24 -5.17 -6.86
CA ALA A 75 -4.52 -6.45 -6.84
C ALA A 75 -3.19 -6.33 -6.11
N PHE A 76 -2.47 -5.23 -6.32
CA PHE A 76 -1.24 -4.96 -5.60
C PHE A 76 -1.49 -4.86 -4.09
N LEU A 77 -2.51 -4.14 -3.66
CA LEU A 77 -2.83 -4.01 -2.23
C LEU A 77 -3.18 -5.37 -1.61
N LEU A 78 -3.92 -6.21 -2.34
CA LEU A 78 -4.25 -7.54 -1.86
C LEU A 78 -3.00 -8.41 -1.70
N ARG A 79 -2.03 -8.25 -2.59
CA ARG A 79 -0.76 -8.98 -2.49
C ARG A 79 0.11 -8.46 -1.34
N CYS A 80 0.01 -7.18 -1.00
CA CYS A 80 0.66 -6.63 0.18
C CYS A 80 0.01 -7.13 1.47
N HIS A 81 -1.30 -7.31 1.43
CA HIS A 81 -2.09 -7.75 2.58
C HIS A 81 -1.67 -9.14 3.06
N LEU A 82 -1.40 -10.04 2.12
CA LEU A 82 -1.20 -11.45 2.43
C LEU A 82 -0.02 -11.71 3.40
N PRO A 83 1.20 -11.25 3.14
CA PRO A 83 2.30 -11.52 4.06
C PRO A 83 2.12 -10.89 5.43
N VAL A 84 1.49 -9.73 5.51
CA VAL A 84 1.22 -9.07 6.78
C VAL A 84 0.20 -9.88 7.58
N LYS A 85 -0.87 -10.32 6.92
CA LYS A 85 -1.93 -11.09 7.58
C LYS A 85 -1.42 -12.46 8.05
N GLN A 86 -0.54 -13.07 7.30
CA GLN A 86 0.03 -14.36 7.68
C GLN A 86 0.81 -14.30 8.99
N GLN A 87 1.31 -13.14 9.36
CA GLN A 87 1.98 -12.93 10.62
C GLN A 87 1.04 -12.49 11.75
N GLY A 88 -0.24 -12.38 11.46
CA GLY A 88 -1.20 -11.91 12.43
C GLY A 88 -1.32 -10.40 12.54
N GLY A 89 -0.72 -9.67 11.60
CA GLY A 89 -0.81 -8.23 11.56
C GLY A 89 -1.98 -7.73 10.73
N GLU A 90 -2.00 -6.42 10.50
CA GLU A 90 -3.05 -5.78 9.75
C GLU A 90 -2.46 -4.85 8.67
N LEU A 91 -3.10 -4.86 7.49
CA LEU A 91 -2.92 -3.81 6.51
C LEU A 91 -4.11 -2.86 6.66
N VAL A 92 -3.82 -1.57 6.81
CA VAL A 92 -4.86 -0.56 6.91
C VAL A 92 -4.60 0.57 5.93
N LEU A 93 -5.64 1.32 5.59
CA LEU A 93 -5.54 2.43 4.67
C LEU A 93 -5.76 3.74 5.41
N ALA A 94 -5.04 4.77 5.00
CA ALA A 94 -5.16 6.10 5.61
C ALA A 94 -5.34 7.15 4.52
N GLY A 95 -6.12 8.17 4.82
CA GLY A 95 -6.25 9.34 3.95
C GLY A 95 -7.06 9.11 2.69
N VAL A 96 -7.96 8.14 2.68
CA VAL A 96 -8.77 7.89 1.49
C VAL A 96 -9.81 9.00 1.31
N ASN A 97 -9.99 9.46 0.07
CA ASN A 97 -11.03 10.42 -0.24
C ASN A 97 -12.38 9.71 -0.44
N ASP A 98 -13.42 10.50 -0.65
CA ASP A 98 -14.77 9.95 -0.79
C ASP A 98 -14.92 9.02 -1.99
N ARG A 99 -14.24 9.35 -3.09
CA ARG A 99 -14.29 8.55 -4.31
C ARG A 99 -13.65 7.17 -4.10
N VAL A 100 -12.51 7.14 -3.44
CA VAL A 100 -11.83 5.88 -3.10
C VAL A 100 -12.64 5.12 -2.06
N ARG A 101 -13.20 5.80 -1.09
CA ARG A 101 -14.05 5.16 -0.08
C ARG A 101 -15.24 4.46 -0.74
N GLU A 102 -15.86 5.10 -1.72
CA GLU A 102 -16.98 4.49 -2.45
C GLU A 102 -16.53 3.28 -3.26
N LEU A 103 -15.34 3.35 -3.88
CA LEU A 103 -14.77 2.23 -4.59
C LEU A 103 -14.56 1.03 -3.66
N LEU A 104 -14.01 1.27 -2.48
CA LEU A 104 -13.76 0.21 -1.51
C LEU A 104 -15.07 -0.40 -1.01
N LYS A 105 -16.08 0.43 -0.82
CA LYS A 105 -17.40 -0.05 -0.40
C LYS A 105 -18.05 -0.91 -1.49
N THR A 106 -18.01 -0.45 -2.74
CA THR A 106 -18.60 -1.17 -3.86
C THR A 106 -17.94 -2.54 -4.07
N THR A 107 -16.64 -2.63 -3.81
CA THR A 107 -15.89 -3.88 -3.96
C THR A 107 -15.84 -4.69 -2.66
N ALA A 108 -16.51 -4.23 -1.60
CA ALA A 108 -16.50 -4.83 -0.27
C ALA A 108 -15.13 -4.89 0.38
N LEU A 109 -14.16 -4.14 -0.11
CA LEU A 109 -12.81 -4.12 0.47
C LEU A 109 -12.76 -3.33 1.78
N ASP A 110 -13.76 -2.52 2.05
CA ASP A 110 -13.89 -1.84 3.32
C ASP A 110 -14.19 -2.80 4.48
N THR A 111 -14.56 -4.03 4.17
CA THR A 111 -14.70 -5.09 5.19
C THR A 111 -13.38 -5.78 5.47
N LEU A 112 -12.42 -5.66 4.54
CA LEU A 112 -11.12 -6.29 4.68
C LEU A 112 -10.10 -5.38 5.36
N TRP A 113 -10.15 -4.08 5.06
CA TRP A 113 -9.18 -3.10 5.55
C TRP A 113 -9.86 -2.00 6.34
N ALA A 114 -9.32 -1.69 7.52
CA ALA A 114 -9.77 -0.52 8.28
C ALA A 114 -9.30 0.76 7.60
N LEU A 115 -10.12 1.79 7.68
CA LEU A 115 -9.83 3.10 7.08
C LEU A 115 -9.63 4.13 8.18
N TYR A 116 -8.53 4.87 8.08
CA TYR A 116 -8.22 5.95 9.02
C TYR A 116 -8.17 7.27 8.26
N THR A 117 -8.46 8.35 8.95
CA THR A 117 -8.49 9.68 8.32
C THR A 117 -7.09 10.15 7.95
N THR A 118 -6.11 9.86 8.81
CA THR A 118 -4.73 10.27 8.57
C THR A 118 -3.77 9.13 8.88
N ARG A 119 -2.55 9.25 8.34
CA ARG A 119 -1.46 8.33 8.64
C ARG A 119 -1.20 8.27 10.15
N GLN A 120 -1.17 9.42 10.81
CA GLN A 120 -0.89 9.48 12.24
C GLN A 120 -1.95 8.75 13.04
N GLU A 121 -3.22 8.92 12.68
CA GLU A 121 -4.31 8.20 13.33
C GLU A 121 -4.13 6.68 13.20
N ALA A 122 -3.74 6.23 12.00
CA ALA A 122 -3.49 4.80 11.78
C ALA A 122 -2.30 4.31 12.63
N MET A 123 -1.23 5.08 12.66
CA MET A 123 -0.05 4.73 13.46
C MET A 123 -0.40 4.62 14.94
N ASP A 124 -1.18 5.56 15.46
CA ASP A 124 -1.59 5.55 16.86
C ASP A 124 -2.46 4.33 17.17
N ALA A 125 -3.35 3.98 16.25
CA ALA A 125 -4.25 2.84 16.44
C ALA A 125 -3.51 1.49 16.44
N LEU A 126 -2.45 1.38 15.63
CA LEU A 126 -1.78 0.11 15.43
C LEU A 126 -0.63 -0.18 16.39
N GLY A 127 -0.19 0.80 17.08
CA GLY A 127 0.89 0.43 17.96
C GLY A 127 1.48 1.54 18.64
N GLY A 128 0.89 2.55 18.29
CA GLY A 128 1.71 3.43 18.42
C GLY A 128 1.89 4.40 19.48
N SER A 129 1.71 4.05 20.60
CA SER A 129 1.95 4.98 21.68
C SER A 129 3.43 5.27 21.91
N ASP A 130 4.28 4.67 21.17
CA ASP A 130 5.71 4.86 21.42
C ASP A 130 6.31 6.01 20.65
#